data_f402cedc0c7f9a6baaf88fdf01468549
#
_entry.id   f402cedc0c7f9a6baaf88fdf01468549
#
_cell.length_a   1.000
_cell.length_b   1.000
_cell.length_c   1.000
_cell.angle_alpha   90.00
_cell.angle_beta   90.00
_cell.angle_gamma   90.00
#
_symmetry.space_group_name_H-M   'P 1'
#
loop_
_entity.id
_entity.type
_entity.pdbx_description
1 polymer ?
#
loop_
_entity_poly.entity_id
_entity_poly.type
_entity_poly.pdbx_seq_one_letter_code
_entity_poly.pdbx_strand_id
1 'polypeptide(L)'
;MMKSLIITLLCSFCLSTTNAQSYFRQCGIQLLTKQNGLSNNTLTGIYQDKAGFLWLGTDVGLSRYDGIHFHNYNLIDKEPRALTHLYETSNNLLWSHIANLNQIACFDKMRGIYMPLISPTPEVLQDIQDICVLQDKLYALTSNAIVELNMEKNADEIRLTAQPLIDIKTKVLGLYNNEDILCALTAENQILLYNVSDKSSEHINGTDLGIVKADNIEKIHIYNDNVWICDQTEGIICYNTNTKKS
;
A
#
# COMPACT_ATOMS: atom_id res chain seq x y z
N MET A 1 -65.83 22.16 -8.16
CA MET A 1 -64.98 22.14 -6.96
C MET A 1 -64.01 20.93 -6.90
N MET A 2 -64.40 19.74 -7.33
CA MET A 2 -63.48 18.53 -7.25
C MET A 2 -62.24 18.58 -8.13
N LYS A 3 -62.29 19.18 -9.34
CA LYS A 3 -61.15 19.27 -10.25
C LYS A 3 -60.01 20.19 -9.73
N SER A 4 -60.40 21.26 -9.00
CA SER A 4 -59.40 22.18 -8.42
C SER A 4 -58.66 21.58 -7.24
N LEU A 5 -59.29 20.69 -6.47
CA LEU A 5 -58.69 20.01 -5.32
C LEU A 5 -57.64 18.97 -5.74
N ILE A 6 -57.87 18.28 -6.88
CA ILE A 6 -56.93 17.27 -7.41
C ILE A 6 -55.64 17.92 -7.96
N ILE A 7 -55.76 19.10 -8.60
CA ILE A 7 -54.61 19.84 -9.12
C ILE A 7 -53.72 20.36 -7.96
N THR A 8 -54.33 20.82 -6.87
CA THR A 8 -53.61 21.29 -5.70
C THR A 8 -52.90 20.15 -4.97
N LEU A 9 -53.49 18.95 -4.93
CA LEU A 9 -52.86 17.77 -4.33
C LEU A 9 -51.70 17.23 -5.17
N LEU A 10 -51.80 17.27 -6.51
CA LEU A 10 -50.73 16.90 -7.43
C LEU A 10 -49.52 17.86 -7.39
N CYS A 11 -49.77 19.17 -7.27
CA CYS A 11 -48.71 20.16 -7.11
C CYS A 11 -48.00 20.04 -5.75
N SER A 12 -48.68 19.62 -4.69
CA SER A 12 -48.10 19.40 -3.37
C SER A 12 -47.16 18.17 -3.34
N PHE A 13 -47.41 17.15 -4.19
CA PHE A 13 -46.58 15.95 -4.27
C PHE A 13 -45.28 16.15 -5.08
N CYS A 14 -45.24 17.13 -5.99
CA CYS A 14 -44.06 17.45 -6.78
C CYS A 14 -43.04 18.31 -6.04
N LEU A 15 -43.35 18.85 -4.86
CA LEU A 15 -42.44 19.70 -4.07
C LEU A 15 -41.60 18.95 -3.05
N SER A 16 -41.80 17.62 -2.89
CA SER A 16 -41.08 16.82 -1.89
C SER A 16 -39.86 16.05 -2.43
N THR A 17 -39.45 16.25 -3.70
CA THR A 17 -38.36 15.48 -4.31
C THR A 17 -37.02 16.23 -4.44
N THR A 18 -36.86 17.38 -3.79
CA THR A 18 -35.62 18.19 -3.95
C THR A 18 -34.58 18.03 -2.86
N ASN A 19 -34.71 17.07 -1.95
CA ASN A 19 -33.74 16.90 -0.86
C ASN A 19 -32.57 15.91 -1.15
N ALA A 20 -32.58 15.28 -2.31
CA ALA A 20 -31.50 14.35 -2.64
C ALA A 20 -30.17 15.02 -3.10
N GLN A 21 -30.26 16.27 -3.56
CA GLN A 21 -29.08 17.00 -4.06
C GLN A 21 -28.27 17.74 -2.98
N SER A 22 -28.77 17.85 -1.74
CA SER A 22 -28.06 18.57 -0.68
C SER A 22 -27.01 17.73 0.05
N TYR A 23 -27.10 16.41 -0.02
CA TYR A 23 -26.13 15.53 0.65
C TYR A 23 -24.74 15.54 0.01
N PHE A 24 -24.63 15.76 -1.30
CA PHE A 24 -23.34 15.83 -1.99
C PHE A 24 -22.62 17.18 -1.85
N ARG A 25 -23.26 18.22 -1.36
CA ARG A 25 -22.64 19.54 -1.16
C ARG A 25 -21.94 19.74 0.19
N GLN A 26 -22.03 18.77 1.10
CA GLN A 26 -21.41 18.86 2.43
C GLN A 26 -20.07 18.08 2.57
N CYS A 27 -19.60 17.39 1.54
CA CYS A 27 -18.24 16.88 1.54
C CYS A 27 -17.31 18.04 1.20
N GLY A 28 -16.91 18.81 2.22
CA GLY A 28 -15.88 19.83 2.08
C GLY A 28 -14.57 19.16 1.66
N ILE A 29 -14.03 19.52 0.49
CA ILE A 29 -12.68 19.14 0.10
C ILE A 29 -11.74 20.08 0.84
N GLN A 30 -10.84 19.53 1.65
CA GLN A 30 -9.79 20.27 2.33
C GLN A 30 -8.44 19.93 1.72
N LEU A 31 -7.71 20.95 1.26
CA LEU A 31 -6.33 20.79 0.82
C LEU A 31 -5.40 21.00 2.02
N LEU A 32 -4.66 19.94 2.37
CA LEU A 32 -3.67 19.96 3.45
C LEU A 32 -2.25 20.06 2.84
N THR A 33 -1.50 21.07 3.27
CA THR A 33 -0.18 21.39 2.73
C THR A 33 0.81 21.71 3.86
N LYS A 34 2.04 22.06 3.50
CA LYS A 34 3.05 22.57 4.45
C LYS A 34 2.54 23.78 5.24
N GLN A 35 1.65 24.59 4.68
CA GLN A 35 1.05 25.74 5.41
C GLN A 35 0.13 25.27 6.54
N ASN A 36 -0.39 24.05 6.47
CA ASN A 36 -1.21 23.42 7.50
C ASN A 36 -0.36 22.58 8.48
N GLY A 37 0.96 22.53 8.29
CA GLY A 37 1.88 21.80 9.17
C GLY A 37 2.42 20.47 8.62
N LEU A 38 2.06 20.07 7.41
CA LEU A 38 2.64 18.90 6.75
C LEU A 38 4.16 19.11 6.52
N SER A 39 4.97 18.07 6.70
CA SER A 39 6.44 18.18 6.56
C SER A 39 6.89 18.52 5.12
N ASN A 40 6.23 17.92 4.11
CA ASN A 40 6.47 18.19 2.70
C ASN A 40 5.17 18.00 1.89
N ASN A 41 5.01 18.76 0.79
CA ASN A 41 3.87 18.61 -0.11
C ASN A 41 4.00 17.40 -1.05
N THR A 42 5.21 16.86 -1.21
CA THR A 42 5.43 15.62 -1.96
C THR A 42 5.12 14.43 -1.05
N LEU A 43 3.95 13.82 -1.25
CA LEU A 43 3.53 12.62 -0.55
C LEU A 43 3.97 11.40 -1.36
N THR A 44 4.57 10.43 -0.68
CA THR A 44 5.09 9.20 -1.26
C THR A 44 4.39 7.96 -0.72
N GLY A 45 3.67 8.10 0.40
CA GLY A 45 2.88 7.02 1.00
C GLY A 45 1.79 7.56 1.91
N ILE A 46 0.73 6.79 2.07
CA ILE A 46 -0.36 7.07 3.01
C ILE A 46 -0.80 5.77 3.69
N TYR A 47 -1.03 5.83 4.99
CA TYR A 47 -1.50 4.71 5.79
C TYR A 47 -2.38 5.21 6.93
N GLN A 48 -3.49 4.54 7.21
CA GLN A 48 -4.30 4.80 8.39
C GLN A 48 -4.07 3.70 9.41
N ASP A 49 -3.62 4.08 10.61
CA ASP A 49 -3.38 3.11 11.67
C ASP A 49 -4.69 2.70 12.39
N LYS A 50 -4.59 1.66 13.22
CA LYS A 50 -5.72 1.13 13.98
C LYS A 50 -6.35 2.13 14.96
N ALA A 51 -5.63 3.18 15.34
CA ALA A 51 -6.12 4.27 16.18
C ALA A 51 -6.83 5.38 15.39
N GLY A 52 -6.81 5.29 14.03
CA GLY A 52 -7.44 6.24 13.12
C GLY A 52 -6.54 7.39 12.68
N PHE A 53 -5.28 7.47 13.13
CA PHE A 53 -4.33 8.47 12.67
C PHE A 53 -3.90 8.19 11.22
N LEU A 54 -3.79 9.25 10.41
CA LEU A 54 -3.18 9.13 9.09
C LEU A 54 -1.67 9.35 9.19
N TRP A 55 -0.94 8.40 8.68
CA TRP A 55 0.51 8.46 8.52
C TRP A 55 0.84 8.75 7.06
N LEU A 56 1.64 9.77 6.84
CA LEU A 56 1.99 10.27 5.51
C LEU A 56 3.51 10.16 5.35
N GLY A 57 3.93 9.35 4.40
CA GLY A 57 5.31 9.30 3.94
C GLY A 57 5.59 10.49 3.05
N THR A 58 6.70 11.17 3.27
CA THR A 58 7.17 12.31 2.48
C THR A 58 8.65 12.16 2.17
N ASP A 59 9.18 13.03 1.31
CA ASP A 59 10.62 13.07 0.98
C ASP A 59 11.52 13.41 2.18
N VAL A 60 10.96 13.89 3.29
CA VAL A 60 11.74 14.34 4.47
C VAL A 60 11.45 13.52 5.74
N GLY A 61 10.60 12.51 5.66
CA GLY A 61 10.22 11.67 6.79
C GLY A 61 8.73 11.44 6.90
N LEU A 62 8.25 11.11 8.10
CA LEU A 62 6.85 10.84 8.40
C LEU A 62 6.13 12.07 8.93
N SER A 63 4.88 12.25 8.52
CA SER A 63 3.92 13.14 9.16
C SER A 63 2.73 12.35 9.65
N ARG A 64 2.34 12.50 10.92
CA ARG A 64 1.12 11.93 11.49
C ARG A 64 0.05 13.01 11.60
N TYR A 65 -1.12 12.76 11.07
CA TYR A 65 -2.29 13.65 11.14
C TYR A 65 -3.36 13.06 12.05
N ASP A 66 -3.82 13.84 13.00
CA ASP A 66 -4.84 13.44 13.99
C ASP A 66 -6.27 13.91 13.63
N GLY A 67 -6.44 14.49 12.43
CA GLY A 67 -7.68 15.11 11.97
C GLY A 67 -7.67 16.64 12.13
N ILE A 68 -6.72 17.21 12.89
CA ILE A 68 -6.60 18.65 13.15
C ILE A 68 -5.16 19.12 12.96
N HIS A 69 -4.19 18.42 13.53
CA HIS A 69 -2.78 18.83 13.56
C HIS A 69 -1.86 17.78 12.93
N PHE A 70 -0.72 18.25 12.41
CA PHE A 70 0.38 17.40 11.97
C PHE A 70 1.46 17.31 13.05
N HIS A 71 1.96 16.10 13.27
CA HIS A 71 3.17 15.82 14.03
C HIS A 71 4.21 15.24 13.06
N ASN A 72 5.35 15.90 12.93
CA ASN A 72 6.39 15.54 11.97
C ASN A 72 7.55 14.83 12.65
N TYR A 73 8.02 13.74 12.02
CA TYR A 73 9.12 12.91 12.46
C TYR A 73 10.14 12.84 11.31
N ASN A 74 11.14 13.68 11.36
CA ASN A 74 12.16 13.74 10.32
C ASN A 74 13.16 12.60 10.50
N LEU A 75 13.63 12.04 9.41
CA LEU A 75 14.81 11.17 9.42
C LEU A 75 16.03 11.99 9.86
N ILE A 76 16.93 11.35 10.61
CA ILE A 76 18.07 12.00 11.27
C ILE A 76 19.04 12.62 10.25
N ASP A 77 19.14 12.01 9.06
CA ASP A 77 19.99 12.52 7.98
C ASP A 77 19.22 13.54 7.12
N LYS A 78 19.89 14.59 6.73
CA LYS A 78 19.30 15.70 5.93
C LYS A 78 19.07 15.36 4.47
N GLU A 79 19.39 14.14 4.03
CA GLU A 79 19.16 13.69 2.66
C GLU A 79 17.67 13.39 2.42
N PRO A 80 17.10 13.81 1.29
CA PRO A 80 15.72 13.44 0.95
C PRO A 80 15.57 11.94 0.84
N ARG A 81 14.59 11.39 1.56
CA ARG A 81 14.31 9.95 1.59
C ARG A 81 12.82 9.72 1.39
N ALA A 82 12.44 9.31 0.18
CA ALA A 82 11.05 9.02 -0.15
C ALA A 82 10.58 7.77 0.61
N LEU A 83 9.77 7.98 1.65
CA LEU A 83 9.16 6.90 2.43
C LEU A 83 7.91 6.42 1.73
N THR A 84 8.04 5.33 0.99
CA THR A 84 6.93 4.67 0.28
C THR A 84 6.42 3.45 1.06
N HIS A 85 5.24 2.93 0.69
CA HIS A 85 4.71 1.68 1.22
C HIS A 85 4.75 1.61 2.75
N LEU A 86 3.82 2.32 3.39
CA LEU A 86 3.72 2.33 4.85
C LEU A 86 2.89 1.14 5.34
N TYR A 87 3.44 0.35 6.27
CA TYR A 87 2.78 -0.81 6.86
C TYR A 87 2.97 -0.83 8.38
N GLU A 88 1.96 -1.26 9.10
CA GLU A 88 2.02 -1.42 10.56
C GLU A 88 2.04 -2.90 10.94
N THR A 89 2.91 -3.26 11.88
CA THR A 89 2.89 -4.55 12.58
C THR A 89 2.30 -4.42 13.99
N SER A 90 1.83 -5.53 14.56
CA SER A 90 1.08 -5.57 15.84
C SER A 90 1.85 -5.00 17.03
N ASN A 91 3.17 -4.94 16.95
CA ASN A 91 4.07 -4.40 17.99
C ASN A 91 4.24 -2.87 17.92
N ASN A 92 3.32 -2.14 17.27
CA ASN A 92 3.32 -0.69 17.06
C ASN A 92 4.52 -0.16 16.25
N LEU A 93 5.07 -0.99 15.41
CA LEU A 93 6.11 -0.58 14.47
C LEU A 93 5.48 -0.23 13.13
N LEU A 94 5.89 0.91 12.58
CA LEU A 94 5.54 1.36 11.24
C LEU A 94 6.76 1.16 10.34
N TRP A 95 6.58 0.36 9.31
CA TRP A 95 7.61 0.04 8.34
C TRP A 95 7.41 0.86 7.08
N SER A 96 8.51 1.26 6.46
CA SER A 96 8.50 1.98 5.19
C SER A 96 9.67 1.57 4.32
N HIS A 97 9.45 1.50 3.02
CA HIS A 97 10.51 1.39 2.04
C HIS A 97 11.09 2.78 1.73
N ILE A 98 12.41 2.89 1.64
CA ILE A 98 13.14 4.08 1.23
C ILE A 98 13.58 3.87 -0.22
N ALA A 99 12.70 4.24 -1.17
CA ALA A 99 12.81 3.86 -2.57
C ALA A 99 14.13 4.30 -3.24
N ASN A 100 14.64 5.49 -2.92
CA ASN A 100 15.86 6.01 -3.51
C ASN A 100 17.16 5.42 -2.95
N LEU A 101 17.08 4.59 -1.91
CA LEU A 101 18.23 3.95 -1.28
C LEU A 101 18.16 2.41 -1.32
N ASN A 102 17.06 1.83 -1.80
CA ASN A 102 16.77 0.39 -1.70
C ASN A 102 16.91 -0.14 -0.26
N GLN A 103 16.40 0.62 0.70
CA GLN A 103 16.47 0.34 2.13
C GLN A 103 15.09 0.39 2.76
N ILE A 104 15.02 0.01 4.03
CA ILE A 104 13.81 0.15 4.84
C ILE A 104 14.07 1.04 6.06
N ALA A 105 13.00 1.66 6.52
CA ALA A 105 12.96 2.35 7.80
C ALA A 105 11.91 1.70 8.70
N CYS A 106 12.18 1.72 10.00
CA CYS A 106 11.25 1.30 11.03
C CYS A 106 11.04 2.43 12.03
N PHE A 107 9.79 2.78 12.28
CA PHE A 107 9.42 3.81 13.24
C PHE A 107 8.62 3.21 14.39
N ASP A 108 9.10 3.39 15.62
CA ASP A 108 8.38 2.99 16.84
C ASP A 108 7.36 4.07 17.19
N LYS A 109 6.08 3.78 16.97
CA LYS A 109 4.99 4.74 17.19
C LYS A 109 4.82 5.11 18.68
N MET A 110 5.16 4.21 19.60
CA MET A 110 5.05 4.46 21.04
C MET A 110 6.16 5.38 21.54
N ARG A 111 7.37 5.21 21.03
CA ARG A 111 8.54 6.02 21.40
C ARG A 111 8.65 7.30 20.56
N GLY A 112 8.01 7.35 19.40
CA GLY A 112 8.09 8.47 18.47
C GLY A 112 9.46 8.62 17.81
N ILE A 113 10.20 7.52 17.59
CA ILE A 113 11.56 7.51 17.03
C ILE A 113 11.72 6.47 15.94
N TYR A 114 12.65 6.76 15.02
CA TYR A 114 13.15 5.74 14.10
C TYR A 114 14.09 4.77 14.84
N MET A 115 13.88 3.48 14.59
CA MET A 115 14.68 2.41 15.20
C MET A 115 15.88 2.06 14.32
N PRO A 116 17.08 1.95 14.88
CA PRO A 116 18.22 1.39 14.18
C PRO A 116 17.93 -0.06 13.76
N LEU A 117 18.25 -0.37 12.51
CA LEU A 117 18.11 -1.72 11.94
C LEU A 117 19.49 -2.34 11.78
N ILE A 118 19.65 -3.56 12.28
CA ILE A 118 20.87 -4.36 12.12
C ILE A 118 20.54 -5.73 11.50
N SER A 119 21.50 -6.30 10.78
CA SER A 119 21.38 -7.65 10.23
C SER A 119 22.70 -8.37 10.30
N PRO A 120 22.72 -9.70 10.55
CA PRO A 120 23.91 -10.53 10.39
C PRO A 120 24.40 -10.58 8.93
N THR A 121 23.51 -10.26 7.98
CA THR A 121 23.80 -10.10 6.55
C THR A 121 23.44 -8.68 6.11
N PRO A 122 24.32 -7.67 6.37
CA PRO A 122 24.00 -6.25 6.11
C PRO A 122 23.65 -5.96 4.66
N GLU A 123 24.16 -6.75 3.71
CA GLU A 123 23.92 -6.60 2.28
C GLU A 123 22.42 -6.70 1.94
N VAL A 124 21.68 -7.55 2.67
CA VAL A 124 20.24 -7.69 2.47
C VAL A 124 19.50 -6.39 2.77
N LEU A 125 19.91 -5.65 3.80
CA LEU A 125 19.27 -4.37 4.15
C LEU A 125 19.60 -3.23 3.17
N GLN A 126 20.57 -3.42 2.30
CA GLN A 126 20.99 -2.45 1.27
C GLN A 126 20.44 -2.77 -0.12
N ASP A 127 19.73 -3.88 -0.26
CA ASP A 127 19.16 -4.36 -1.54
C ASP A 127 17.63 -4.58 -1.45
N ILE A 128 16.95 -3.87 -0.59
CA ILE A 128 15.48 -3.99 -0.49
C ILE A 128 14.84 -3.07 -1.50
N GLN A 129 14.22 -3.65 -2.52
CA GLN A 129 13.55 -2.93 -3.61
C GLN A 129 12.10 -2.61 -3.31
N ASP A 130 11.45 -3.42 -2.48
CA ASP A 130 10.07 -3.21 -2.05
C ASP A 130 9.78 -4.02 -0.78
N ILE A 131 8.72 -3.66 -0.06
CA ILE A 131 8.27 -4.36 1.15
C ILE A 131 6.76 -4.51 1.18
N CYS A 132 6.30 -5.51 1.92
CA CYS A 132 4.91 -5.59 2.36
C CYS A 132 4.81 -6.29 3.72
N VAL A 133 3.67 -6.11 4.41
CA VAL A 133 3.34 -6.82 5.65
C VAL A 133 2.13 -7.69 5.40
N LEU A 134 2.25 -8.96 5.77
CA LEU A 134 1.22 -9.98 5.61
C LEU A 134 1.17 -10.82 6.87
N GLN A 135 -0.02 -11.06 7.44
CA GLN A 135 -0.18 -11.82 8.70
C GLN A 135 0.80 -11.39 9.80
N ASP A 136 1.02 -10.08 9.94
CA ASP A 136 1.94 -9.46 10.90
C ASP A 136 3.44 -9.79 10.69
N LYS A 137 3.79 -10.31 9.54
CA LYS A 137 5.17 -10.60 9.13
C LYS A 137 5.61 -9.63 8.04
N LEU A 138 6.88 -9.26 8.07
CA LEU A 138 7.50 -8.38 7.10
C LEU A 138 8.13 -9.22 5.98
N TYR A 139 7.77 -8.91 4.74
CA TYR A 139 8.35 -9.48 3.54
C TYR A 139 9.06 -8.40 2.74
N ALA A 140 10.15 -8.77 2.11
CA ALA A 140 10.90 -7.85 1.27
C ALA A 140 11.24 -8.49 -0.08
N LEU A 141 11.22 -7.65 -1.10
CA LEU A 141 11.77 -7.94 -2.41
C LEU A 141 13.22 -7.47 -2.44
N THR A 142 14.11 -8.35 -2.81
CA THR A 142 15.51 -8.04 -3.13
C THR A 142 15.76 -8.21 -4.63
N SER A 143 16.96 -7.96 -5.10
CA SER A 143 17.33 -8.13 -6.52
C SER A 143 17.19 -9.58 -7.02
N ASN A 144 17.23 -10.57 -6.13
CA ASN A 144 17.29 -11.99 -6.48
C ASN A 144 16.29 -12.89 -5.73
N ALA A 145 15.51 -12.35 -4.80
CA ALA A 145 14.59 -13.17 -4.02
C ALA A 145 13.44 -12.34 -3.39
N ILE A 146 12.35 -13.02 -3.07
CA ILE A 146 11.43 -12.58 -2.03
C ILE A 146 11.88 -13.27 -0.73
N VAL A 147 12.02 -12.48 0.33
CA VAL A 147 12.48 -12.94 1.63
C VAL A 147 11.47 -12.59 2.72
N GLU A 148 11.32 -13.44 3.74
CA GLU A 148 10.69 -13.10 5.00
C GLU A 148 11.76 -12.48 5.90
N LEU A 149 11.48 -11.30 6.45
CA LEU A 149 12.35 -10.62 7.41
C LEU A 149 11.87 -10.91 8.82
N ASN A 150 12.51 -11.87 9.48
CA ASN A 150 12.25 -12.19 10.88
C ASN A 150 12.87 -11.11 11.76
N MET A 151 12.10 -10.58 12.71
CA MET A 151 12.52 -9.47 13.55
C MET A 151 12.66 -9.87 15.03
N GLU A 152 13.75 -9.41 15.64
CA GLU A 152 13.94 -9.41 17.08
C GLU A 152 14.11 -7.97 17.55
N LYS A 153 13.14 -7.48 18.33
CA LYS A 153 13.16 -6.11 18.85
C LYS A 153 13.80 -6.07 20.22
N ASN A 154 14.84 -5.26 20.36
CA ASN A 154 15.42 -4.84 21.63
C ASN A 154 15.00 -3.39 21.96
N ALA A 155 15.45 -2.89 23.12
CA ALA A 155 15.15 -1.52 23.53
C ALA A 155 15.66 -0.47 22.52
N ASP A 156 16.85 -0.67 21.97
CA ASP A 156 17.58 0.35 21.20
C ASP A 156 17.70 0.03 19.71
N GLU A 157 17.43 -1.20 19.29
CA GLU A 157 17.60 -1.64 17.90
C GLU A 157 16.63 -2.77 17.52
N ILE A 158 16.48 -2.99 16.23
CA ILE A 158 15.76 -4.15 15.68
C ILE A 158 16.75 -4.96 14.86
N ARG A 159 16.90 -6.24 15.21
CA ARG A 159 17.67 -7.21 14.45
C ARG A 159 16.77 -7.88 13.43
N LEU A 160 17.18 -7.85 12.16
CA LEU A 160 16.48 -8.49 11.05
C LEU A 160 17.31 -9.66 10.50
N THR A 161 16.65 -10.80 10.34
CA THR A 161 17.23 -11.99 9.71
C THR A 161 16.40 -12.36 8.49
N ALA A 162 17.03 -12.39 7.32
CA ALA A 162 16.35 -12.73 6.08
C ALA A 162 16.27 -14.24 5.88
N GLN A 163 15.08 -14.73 5.58
CA GLN A 163 14.82 -16.09 5.17
C GLN A 163 14.30 -16.09 3.73
N PRO A 164 15.05 -16.59 2.75
CA PRO A 164 14.58 -16.70 1.37
C PRO A 164 13.33 -17.58 1.27
N LEU A 165 12.34 -17.11 0.51
CA LEU A 165 11.11 -17.84 0.20
C LEU A 165 11.10 -18.28 -1.25
N ILE A 166 11.44 -17.38 -2.17
CA ILE A 166 11.40 -17.60 -3.60
C ILE A 166 12.60 -16.94 -4.24
N ASP A 167 13.37 -17.73 -4.98
CA ASP A 167 14.43 -17.19 -5.82
C ASP A 167 13.84 -16.55 -7.08
N ILE A 168 14.28 -15.35 -7.37
CA ILE A 168 13.84 -14.58 -8.55
C ILE A 168 15.05 -14.42 -9.47
N LYS A 169 14.87 -14.82 -10.72
CA LYS A 169 15.93 -14.76 -11.73
C LYS A 169 15.84 -13.56 -12.66
N THR A 170 14.75 -12.83 -12.59
CA THR A 170 14.45 -11.70 -13.45
C THR A 170 14.08 -10.48 -12.63
N LYS A 171 14.18 -9.29 -13.22
CA LYS A 171 13.78 -8.06 -12.54
C LYS A 171 12.29 -8.11 -12.17
N VAL A 172 11.96 -7.82 -10.92
CA VAL A 172 10.58 -7.60 -10.46
C VAL A 172 10.25 -6.12 -10.58
N LEU A 173 9.05 -5.82 -11.08
CA LEU A 173 8.54 -4.47 -11.27
C LEU A 173 7.70 -3.98 -10.09
N GLY A 174 7.12 -4.90 -9.31
CA GLY A 174 6.32 -4.55 -8.14
C GLY A 174 6.00 -5.77 -7.29
N LEU A 175 5.85 -5.53 -5.98
CA LEU A 175 5.39 -6.49 -4.99
C LEU A 175 4.01 -6.06 -4.48
N TYR A 176 3.05 -6.97 -4.53
CA TYR A 176 1.67 -6.74 -4.11
C TYR A 176 1.26 -7.82 -3.13
N ASN A 177 0.25 -7.56 -2.32
CA ASN A 177 -0.21 -8.56 -1.37
C ASN A 177 -1.70 -8.44 -1.05
N ASN A 178 -2.26 -9.53 -0.60
CA ASN A 178 -3.56 -9.60 0.04
C ASN A 178 -3.55 -10.76 1.04
N GLU A 179 -4.27 -10.63 2.16
CA GLU A 179 -4.41 -11.59 3.26
C GLU A 179 -3.34 -12.70 3.38
N ASP A 180 -3.27 -13.63 2.42
CA ASP A 180 -2.37 -14.78 2.40
C ASP A 180 -1.44 -14.84 1.19
N ILE A 181 -1.60 -13.95 0.21
CA ILE A 181 -0.90 -14.04 -1.08
C ILE A 181 0.07 -12.89 -1.25
N LEU A 182 1.33 -13.24 -1.53
CA LEU A 182 2.32 -12.36 -2.12
C LEU A 182 2.24 -12.49 -3.64
N CYS A 183 2.25 -11.35 -4.33
CA CYS A 183 2.24 -11.30 -5.79
C CYS A 183 3.41 -10.48 -6.27
N ALA A 184 4.22 -11.04 -7.13
CA ALA A 184 5.31 -10.35 -7.80
C ALA A 184 5.08 -10.28 -9.31
N LEU A 185 5.20 -9.08 -9.88
CA LEU A 185 5.20 -8.87 -11.32
C LEU A 185 6.63 -8.78 -11.82
N THR A 186 7.00 -9.62 -12.79
CA THR A 186 8.34 -9.62 -13.38
C THR A 186 8.40 -8.84 -14.70
N ALA A 187 9.58 -8.36 -15.05
CA ALA A 187 9.83 -7.70 -16.34
C ALA A 187 9.63 -8.63 -17.55
N GLU A 188 9.63 -9.94 -17.34
CA GLU A 188 9.34 -10.95 -18.38
C GLU A 188 7.84 -11.23 -18.53
N ASN A 189 6.99 -10.34 -17.99
CA ASN A 189 5.53 -10.44 -18.05
C ASN A 189 4.97 -11.69 -17.36
N GLN A 190 5.60 -12.11 -16.26
CA GLN A 190 5.10 -13.18 -15.41
C GLN A 190 4.54 -12.61 -14.11
N ILE A 191 3.44 -13.16 -13.66
CA ILE A 191 2.84 -12.89 -12.36
C ILE A 191 3.07 -14.11 -11.50
N LEU A 192 3.84 -13.95 -10.44
CA LEU A 192 4.11 -14.98 -9.45
C LEU A 192 3.21 -14.76 -8.26
N LEU A 193 2.38 -15.74 -7.93
CA LEU A 193 1.57 -15.77 -6.71
C LEU A 193 2.19 -16.77 -5.73
N TYR A 194 2.39 -16.35 -4.49
CA TYR A 194 2.89 -17.21 -3.42
C TYR A 194 1.95 -17.12 -2.21
N ASN A 195 1.37 -18.23 -1.83
CA ASN A 195 0.55 -18.34 -0.64
C ASN A 195 1.45 -18.60 0.58
N VAL A 196 1.45 -17.66 1.54
CA VAL A 196 2.33 -17.74 2.73
C VAL A 196 1.87 -18.79 3.74
N SER A 197 0.58 -19.18 3.71
CA SER A 197 -0.02 -20.12 4.66
C SER A 197 0.32 -21.56 4.31
N ASP A 198 0.17 -21.96 3.07
CA ASP A 198 0.43 -23.34 2.59
C ASP A 198 1.74 -23.48 1.83
N LYS A 199 2.45 -22.37 1.59
CA LYS A 199 3.73 -22.26 0.85
C LYS A 199 3.62 -22.72 -0.61
N SER A 200 2.43 -22.69 -1.18
CA SER A 200 2.22 -22.98 -2.60
C SER A 200 2.59 -21.78 -3.46
N SER A 201 3.02 -22.03 -4.68
CA SER A 201 3.29 -20.98 -5.67
C SER A 201 2.61 -21.28 -6.99
N GLU A 202 2.17 -20.21 -7.66
CA GLU A 202 1.59 -20.25 -9.00
C GLU A 202 2.26 -19.23 -9.88
N HIS A 203 2.59 -19.61 -11.10
CA HIS A 203 3.11 -18.75 -12.13
C HIS A 203 2.07 -18.55 -13.21
N ILE A 204 1.70 -17.30 -13.47
CA ILE A 204 0.75 -16.91 -14.51
C ILE A 204 1.54 -16.14 -15.56
N ASN A 205 1.45 -16.58 -16.79
CA ASN A 205 2.03 -15.85 -17.90
C ASN A 205 1.09 -14.70 -18.30
N GLY A 206 1.56 -13.48 -18.27
CA GLY A 206 0.75 -12.31 -18.62
C GLY A 206 0.16 -12.38 -20.03
N THR A 207 0.84 -13.02 -20.98
CA THR A 207 0.31 -13.24 -22.33
C THR A 207 -0.95 -14.10 -22.36
N ASP A 208 -1.10 -15.03 -21.42
CA ASP A 208 -2.31 -15.87 -21.30
C ASP A 208 -3.52 -15.07 -20.80
N LEU A 209 -3.25 -13.90 -20.21
CA LEU A 209 -4.24 -12.93 -19.77
C LEU A 209 -4.49 -11.81 -20.78
N GLY A 210 -3.83 -11.84 -21.95
CA GLY A 210 -3.87 -10.78 -22.94
C GLY A 210 -2.91 -9.61 -22.68
N ILE A 211 -2.11 -9.67 -21.60
CA ILE A 211 -1.14 -8.61 -21.27
C ILE A 211 0.04 -8.70 -22.25
N VAL A 212 0.27 -7.63 -23.00
CA VAL A 212 1.33 -7.60 -24.03
C VAL A 212 2.69 -7.31 -23.41
N LYS A 213 2.75 -6.40 -22.44
CA LYS A 213 3.99 -5.98 -21.77
C LYS A 213 3.75 -5.71 -20.28
N ALA A 214 4.64 -6.20 -19.45
CA ALA A 214 4.59 -5.95 -18.01
C ALA A 214 4.68 -4.46 -17.66
N ASP A 215 5.42 -3.66 -18.43
CA ASP A 215 5.54 -2.21 -18.22
C ASP A 215 4.23 -1.44 -18.43
N ASN A 216 3.22 -2.04 -19.09
CA ASN A 216 1.90 -1.46 -19.25
C ASN A 216 1.03 -1.64 -17.99
N ILE A 217 1.43 -2.51 -17.05
CA ILE A 217 0.69 -2.74 -15.82
C ILE A 217 0.98 -1.60 -14.84
N GLU A 218 -0.05 -0.85 -14.50
CA GLU A 218 0.04 0.24 -13.53
C GLU A 218 -0.11 -0.26 -12.09
N LYS A 219 -1.01 -1.23 -11.90
CA LYS A 219 -1.31 -1.75 -10.56
C LYS A 219 -1.88 -3.14 -10.62
N ILE A 220 -1.55 -3.94 -9.60
CA ILE A 220 -2.22 -5.21 -9.31
C ILE A 220 -2.92 -5.06 -7.96
N HIS A 221 -4.15 -5.56 -7.88
CA HIS A 221 -4.91 -5.66 -6.64
C HIS A 221 -5.46 -7.06 -6.50
N ILE A 222 -5.27 -7.67 -5.32
CA ILE A 222 -5.75 -9.01 -5.03
C ILE A 222 -6.90 -8.87 -4.04
N TYR A 223 -8.04 -9.47 -4.37
CA TYR A 223 -9.20 -9.47 -3.48
C TYR A 223 -9.93 -10.81 -3.57
N ASN A 224 -10.03 -11.50 -2.47
CA ASN A 224 -10.46 -12.90 -2.42
C ASN A 224 -9.63 -13.75 -3.42
N ASP A 225 -10.27 -14.54 -4.24
CA ASP A 225 -9.64 -15.39 -5.26
C ASP A 225 -9.38 -14.67 -6.59
N ASN A 226 -9.53 -13.34 -6.64
CA ASN A 226 -9.38 -12.57 -7.87
C ASN A 226 -8.16 -11.68 -7.83
N VAL A 227 -7.38 -11.76 -8.90
CA VAL A 227 -6.27 -10.85 -9.20
C VAL A 227 -6.76 -9.84 -10.24
N TRP A 228 -6.88 -8.59 -9.82
CA TRP A 228 -7.28 -7.47 -10.66
C TRP A 228 -6.04 -6.75 -11.16
N ILE A 229 -5.92 -6.60 -12.46
CA ILE A 229 -4.75 -6.01 -13.11
C ILE A 229 -5.22 -4.80 -13.90
N CYS A 230 -4.65 -3.64 -13.59
CA CYS A 230 -4.88 -2.41 -14.36
C CYS A 230 -3.79 -2.29 -15.41
N ASP A 231 -4.15 -2.52 -16.68
CA ASP A 231 -3.27 -2.40 -17.84
C ASP A 231 -3.63 -1.15 -18.65
N GLN A 232 -2.62 -0.39 -19.08
CA GLN A 232 -2.82 0.86 -19.82
C GLN A 232 -3.48 0.66 -21.19
N THR A 233 -3.33 -0.51 -21.78
CA THR A 233 -3.83 -0.81 -23.14
C THR A 233 -5.10 -1.63 -23.13
N GLU A 234 -5.18 -2.64 -22.25
CA GLU A 234 -6.29 -3.59 -22.18
C GLU A 234 -7.37 -3.18 -21.16
N GLY A 235 -7.06 -2.18 -20.31
CA GLY A 235 -7.96 -1.72 -19.25
C GLY A 235 -7.87 -2.58 -18.01
N ILE A 236 -9.00 -3.12 -17.52
CA ILE A 236 -9.03 -3.92 -16.29
C ILE A 236 -9.21 -5.40 -16.65
N ILE A 237 -8.25 -6.22 -16.26
CA ILE A 237 -8.27 -7.67 -16.40
C ILE A 237 -8.54 -8.26 -15.01
N CYS A 238 -9.43 -9.25 -14.93
CA CYS A 238 -9.71 -9.97 -13.69
C CYS A 238 -9.40 -11.46 -13.90
N TYR A 239 -8.40 -11.97 -13.20
CA TYR A 239 -8.07 -13.39 -13.21
C TYR A 239 -8.51 -14.04 -11.91
N ASN A 240 -9.26 -15.15 -12.00
CA ASN A 240 -9.68 -15.92 -10.82
C ASN A 240 -8.75 -17.11 -10.60
N THR A 241 -8.09 -17.14 -9.44
CA THR A 241 -7.08 -18.16 -9.09
C THR A 241 -7.65 -19.56 -8.93
N ASN A 242 -8.93 -19.70 -8.54
CA ASN A 242 -9.58 -21.01 -8.37
C ASN A 242 -10.03 -21.61 -9.70
N THR A 243 -10.66 -20.79 -10.54
CA THR A 243 -11.18 -21.26 -11.83
C THR A 243 -10.14 -21.22 -12.95
N LYS A 244 -8.99 -20.54 -12.74
CA LYS A 244 -7.92 -20.33 -13.71
C LYS A 244 -8.42 -19.64 -14.99
N LYS A 245 -9.33 -18.67 -14.86
CA LYS A 245 -9.93 -17.94 -15.97
C LYS A 245 -9.80 -16.42 -15.75
N SER A 246 -9.54 -15.71 -16.82
CA SER A 246 -9.63 -14.25 -16.94
C SER A 246 -10.98 -13.81 -17.52
#